data_9ef0bd4e13fc4ca26500c1286b188fe6
#
_entry.id   9ef0bd4e13fc4ca26500c1286b188fe6
#
_cell.length_a   1.000
_cell.length_b   1.000
_cell.length_c   1.000
_cell.angle_alpha   90.00
_cell.angle_beta   90.00
_cell.angle_gamma   90.00
#
_symmetry.space_group_name_H-M   'P 1'
#
loop_
_entity.id
_entity.type
_entity.pdbx_description
1 polymer ?
#
loop_
_entity_poly.entity_id
_entity_poly.type
_entity_poly.pdbx_seq_one_letter_code
_entity_poly.pdbx_strand_id
1 'polypeptide(L)'
;MYKKAALFIAIFAITAYTSTAQTTYLQLNQEDYHVLDRLETRSGQLSDDLFLSVKPTQRKGAVSFLQQQRRESRISGLSKIDRYNLDHAISVSGEWALEQNGALDSKRPILKSFYKKQPDMIYVNNDNFFFSANPIITAHGLYEQNNGTLFSSSRGLEARGLVAKRVGFYTMFTDNQETMPSYAAQWTDSADAVPGNDFYTRKGGGKYDYLMARGYIDFAVVKDHINVTFGYDKHFIGDGIRSLFLSDFSAGATFLRLNTRVWKFNYQNLYMELQPQYVRGADRELPHKYATMHHLSINATKWLNVGIFEGVIFDRRDRYEFSYMNPIILYRQVERSLGSPDNVVLGLNFKAIAAKHLQFYGQLLLDEFTSKELIAGNGYWANKFAIQVGGKYFDAFTVKNLDLQGEINIVRPYTYTHFDSTANYTHYNQPLAHPLGASFAEVLGVVRYQPVKNLFITLKGMYYNKGVDTGGVNYGGNIFKDYDTRPSGYGVKLINGVKVQCAMVNLNLSYELRENIFFDLGAVHRRYVYETGVLPAQTTTFLYGGFRLNFNRREYDFF
;
A
#
# COMPACT_ATOMS: atom_id res chain seq x y z
N MET A 1 -35.57 15.17 -6.11
CA MET A 1 -34.38 14.34 -5.89
C MET A 1 -34.41 13.03 -6.68
N TYR A 2 -35.46 12.23 -6.62
CA TYR A 2 -35.56 10.91 -7.28
C TYR A 2 -35.41 10.93 -8.81
N LYS A 3 -35.91 11.95 -9.52
CA LYS A 3 -35.80 12.04 -10.99
C LYS A 3 -34.36 12.25 -11.49
N LYS A 4 -33.53 12.97 -10.72
CA LYS A 4 -32.10 13.16 -11.08
C LYS A 4 -31.26 11.92 -10.80
N ALA A 5 -31.56 11.20 -9.72
CA ALA A 5 -30.94 9.90 -9.42
C ALA A 5 -31.31 8.84 -10.47
N ALA A 6 -32.59 8.80 -10.89
CA ALA A 6 -33.05 7.89 -11.93
C ALA A 6 -32.41 8.19 -13.30
N LEU A 7 -32.16 9.47 -13.62
CA LEU A 7 -31.46 9.86 -14.86
C LEU A 7 -29.98 9.45 -14.81
N PHE A 8 -29.31 9.58 -13.66
CA PHE A 8 -27.94 9.11 -13.47
C PHE A 8 -27.84 7.59 -13.61
N ILE A 9 -28.76 6.85 -13.01
CA ILE A 9 -28.85 5.39 -13.11
C ILE A 9 -29.16 4.96 -14.55
N ALA A 10 -30.01 5.67 -15.26
CA ALA A 10 -30.38 5.39 -16.65
C ALA A 10 -29.20 5.67 -17.63
N ILE A 11 -28.44 6.75 -17.44
CA ILE A 11 -27.24 7.05 -18.22
C ILE A 11 -26.19 5.98 -17.96
N PHE A 12 -26.00 5.54 -16.71
CA PHE A 12 -25.12 4.45 -16.33
C PHE A 12 -25.52 3.11 -16.97
N ALA A 13 -26.81 2.82 -17.02
CA ALA A 13 -27.33 1.58 -17.63
C ALA A 13 -27.14 1.52 -19.16
N ILE A 14 -27.24 2.68 -19.85
CA ILE A 14 -27.10 2.75 -21.32
C ILE A 14 -25.64 2.59 -21.75
N THR A 15 -24.68 3.13 -21.00
CA THR A 15 -23.24 2.98 -21.32
C THR A 15 -22.70 1.59 -21.03
N ALA A 16 -23.33 0.83 -20.13
CA ALA A 16 -22.94 -0.54 -19.82
C ALA A 16 -23.19 -1.54 -20.98
N TYR A 17 -24.01 -1.20 -21.97
CA TYR A 17 -24.39 -2.11 -23.04
C TYR A 17 -23.30 -2.38 -24.10
N THR A 18 -22.25 -1.56 -24.20
CA THR A 18 -21.22 -1.69 -25.25
C THR A 18 -19.80 -1.91 -24.74
N SER A 19 -19.57 -1.95 -23.43
CA SER A 19 -18.23 -2.07 -22.85
C SER A 19 -17.83 -3.53 -22.61
N THR A 20 -16.71 -3.97 -23.19
CA THR A 20 -16.19 -5.35 -23.09
C THR A 20 -14.81 -5.46 -22.43
N ALA A 21 -14.34 -4.45 -21.70
CA ALA A 21 -13.00 -4.47 -21.14
C ALA A 21 -12.98 -4.09 -19.67
N GLN A 22 -13.15 -5.07 -18.82
CA GLN A 22 -13.02 -4.93 -17.37
C GLN A 22 -11.87 -5.75 -16.85
N THR A 23 -11.37 -5.38 -15.68
CA THR A 23 -10.23 -6.05 -15.07
C THR A 23 -10.47 -6.25 -13.58
N THR A 24 -9.74 -7.17 -13.00
CA THR A 24 -9.48 -7.24 -11.56
C THR A 24 -8.09 -6.67 -11.30
N TYR A 25 -7.76 -6.48 -10.02
CA TYR A 25 -6.51 -5.85 -9.60
C TYR A 25 -5.58 -6.85 -8.91
N LEU A 26 -4.28 -6.65 -9.04
CA LEU A 26 -3.26 -7.36 -8.25
C LEU A 26 -3.34 -6.88 -6.81
N GLN A 27 -3.38 -7.81 -5.86
CA GLN A 27 -3.43 -7.45 -4.44
C GLN A 27 -2.11 -6.79 -4.00
N LEU A 28 -2.21 -5.83 -3.08
CA LEU A 28 -1.03 -5.16 -2.52
C LEU A 28 -0.08 -6.16 -1.86
N ASN A 29 1.21 -5.84 -1.85
CA ASN A 29 2.28 -6.60 -1.20
C ASN A 29 2.54 -8.00 -1.78
N GLN A 30 2.01 -8.32 -2.99
CA GLN A 30 2.40 -9.53 -3.72
C GLN A 30 3.78 -9.37 -4.36
N GLU A 31 4.53 -10.46 -4.45
CA GLU A 31 5.84 -10.52 -5.12
C GLU A 31 5.77 -10.09 -6.59
N ASP A 32 4.61 -10.23 -7.22
CA ASP A 32 4.36 -9.79 -8.60
C ASP A 32 4.71 -8.32 -8.84
N TYR A 33 4.51 -7.43 -7.85
CA TYR A 33 4.90 -6.02 -7.98
C TYR A 33 6.40 -5.85 -8.14
N HIS A 34 7.20 -6.64 -7.42
CA HIS A 34 8.65 -6.63 -7.58
C HIS A 34 9.07 -7.16 -8.95
N VAL A 35 8.43 -8.23 -9.42
CA VAL A 35 8.67 -8.81 -10.75
C VAL A 35 8.33 -7.81 -11.86
N LEU A 36 7.17 -7.16 -11.79
CA LEU A 36 6.75 -6.14 -12.76
C LEU A 36 7.72 -4.97 -12.81
N ASP A 37 8.09 -4.43 -11.66
CA ASP A 37 9.00 -3.28 -11.52
C ASP A 37 10.41 -3.61 -12.02
N ARG A 38 10.91 -4.81 -11.68
CA ARG A 38 12.16 -5.34 -12.19
C ARG A 38 12.16 -5.47 -13.72
N LEU A 39 11.13 -6.10 -14.30
CA LEU A 39 11.03 -6.32 -15.74
C LEU A 39 10.83 -4.99 -16.50
N GLU A 40 10.06 -4.04 -15.95
CA GLU A 40 9.91 -2.72 -16.52
C GLU A 40 11.26 -1.99 -16.56
N THR A 41 12.00 -1.97 -15.46
CA THR A 41 13.34 -1.36 -15.42
C THR A 41 14.32 -2.05 -16.37
N ARG A 42 14.34 -3.39 -16.41
CA ARG A 42 15.18 -4.17 -17.29
C ARG A 42 14.85 -3.99 -18.79
N SER A 43 13.60 -3.65 -19.11
CA SER A 43 13.22 -3.28 -20.48
C SER A 43 13.84 -1.95 -20.93
N GLY A 44 14.21 -1.09 -19.98
CA GLY A 44 14.74 0.25 -20.21
C GLY A 44 13.66 1.25 -20.62
N GLN A 45 12.38 0.90 -20.48
CA GLN A 45 11.26 1.75 -20.86
C GLN A 45 10.11 1.59 -19.87
N LEU A 46 9.51 2.72 -19.50
CA LEU A 46 8.24 2.74 -18.78
C LEU A 46 7.11 2.25 -19.67
N SER A 47 6.19 1.50 -19.09
CA SER A 47 5.02 0.98 -19.79
C SER A 47 3.81 1.88 -19.59
N ASP A 48 3.14 2.22 -20.68
CA ASP A 48 1.86 2.94 -20.62
C ASP A 48 0.69 2.03 -20.15
N ASP A 49 0.94 0.73 -19.99
CA ASP A 49 -0.03 -0.25 -19.47
C ASP A 49 0.05 -0.45 -17.94
N LEU A 50 1.17 -0.08 -17.29
CA LEU A 50 1.39 -0.42 -15.88
C LEU A 50 1.09 0.72 -14.91
N PHE A 51 1.77 1.86 -15.02
CA PHE A 51 1.71 2.96 -14.05
C PHE A 51 1.82 2.46 -12.59
N LEU A 52 2.94 1.79 -12.26
CA LEU A 52 3.14 1.10 -10.98
C LEU A 52 3.18 2.02 -9.75
N SER A 53 3.25 3.34 -9.96
CA SER A 53 3.17 4.33 -8.87
C SER A 53 1.77 4.39 -8.24
N VAL A 54 0.74 3.80 -8.86
CA VAL A 54 -0.62 3.75 -8.34
C VAL A 54 -1.05 2.29 -8.20
N LYS A 55 -1.29 1.87 -6.96
CA LYS A 55 -1.67 0.49 -6.64
C LYS A 55 -3.02 0.46 -5.90
N PRO A 56 -3.81 -0.58 -6.07
CA PRO A 56 -3.56 -1.82 -6.81
C PRO A 56 -3.60 -1.63 -8.33
N THR A 57 -2.71 -2.35 -9.03
CA THR A 57 -2.53 -2.31 -10.49
C THR A 57 -3.49 -3.27 -11.19
N GLN A 58 -3.99 -2.88 -12.37
CA GLN A 58 -4.88 -3.71 -13.20
C GLN A 58 -4.17 -4.97 -13.70
N ARG A 59 -4.76 -6.16 -13.48
CA ARG A 59 -4.23 -7.45 -13.96
C ARG A 59 -4.12 -7.49 -15.49
N LYS A 60 -5.10 -6.93 -16.20
CA LYS A 60 -5.08 -6.83 -17.66
C LYS A 60 -3.84 -6.10 -18.16
N GLY A 61 -3.54 -4.92 -17.60
CA GLY A 61 -2.35 -4.14 -17.96
C GLY A 61 -1.05 -4.86 -17.63
N ALA A 62 -0.98 -5.52 -16.46
CA ALA A 62 0.17 -6.31 -16.06
C ALA A 62 0.45 -7.46 -17.04
N VAL A 63 -0.58 -8.24 -17.39
CA VAL A 63 -0.44 -9.36 -18.35
C VAL A 63 -0.10 -8.86 -19.75
N SER A 64 -0.72 -7.75 -20.22
CA SER A 64 -0.38 -7.11 -21.49
C SER A 64 1.11 -6.79 -21.57
N PHE A 65 1.65 -6.13 -20.55
CA PHE A 65 3.07 -5.82 -20.45
C PHE A 65 3.94 -7.08 -20.45
N LEU A 66 3.63 -8.08 -19.60
CA LEU A 66 4.42 -9.30 -19.48
C LEU A 66 4.45 -10.09 -20.79
N GLN A 67 3.33 -10.22 -21.49
CA GLN A 67 3.24 -10.90 -22.78
C GLN A 67 3.98 -10.14 -23.87
N GLN A 68 3.98 -8.79 -23.82
CA GLN A 68 4.79 -7.99 -24.72
C GLN A 68 6.29 -8.25 -24.52
N GLN A 69 6.76 -8.28 -23.25
CA GLN A 69 8.16 -8.60 -22.96
C GLN A 69 8.55 -10.00 -23.45
N ARG A 70 7.65 -10.97 -23.31
CA ARG A 70 7.85 -12.34 -23.78
C ARG A 70 7.99 -12.42 -25.32
N ARG A 71 7.10 -11.74 -26.07
CA ARG A 71 7.04 -11.78 -27.54
C ARG A 71 8.18 -11.00 -28.18
N GLU A 72 8.43 -9.80 -27.71
CA GLU A 72 9.37 -8.89 -28.37
C GLU A 72 10.82 -9.14 -27.97
N SER A 73 11.08 -10.06 -27.03
CA SER A 73 12.44 -10.34 -26.49
C SER A 73 13.22 -9.05 -26.15
N ARG A 74 12.51 -7.98 -25.77
CA ARG A 74 13.09 -6.64 -25.54
C ARG A 74 14.12 -6.64 -24.42
N ILE A 75 13.95 -7.52 -23.46
CA ILE A 75 14.90 -7.66 -22.36
C ILE A 75 15.97 -8.66 -22.78
N SER A 76 17.11 -8.15 -23.23
CA SER A 76 18.28 -8.99 -23.48
C SER A 76 18.82 -9.56 -22.16
N GLY A 77 19.16 -10.84 -22.16
CA GLY A 77 19.84 -11.48 -21.02
C GLY A 77 18.95 -11.80 -19.82
N LEU A 78 17.63 -12.03 -20.04
CA LEU A 78 16.78 -12.63 -19.01
C LEU A 78 17.36 -13.94 -18.49
N SER A 79 17.50 -14.06 -17.17
CA SER A 79 17.90 -15.30 -16.52
C SER A 79 16.82 -16.38 -16.69
N LYS A 80 17.13 -17.64 -16.37
CA LYS A 80 16.12 -18.70 -16.29
C LYS A 80 15.07 -18.38 -15.22
N ILE A 81 15.48 -17.71 -14.16
CA ILE A 81 14.61 -17.29 -13.04
C ILE A 81 13.70 -16.15 -13.48
N ASP A 82 14.19 -15.14 -14.21
CA ASP A 82 13.34 -14.07 -14.75
C ASP A 82 12.22 -14.62 -15.65
N ARG A 83 12.55 -15.63 -16.49
CA ARG A 83 11.52 -16.28 -17.34
C ARG A 83 10.50 -17.03 -16.50
N TYR A 84 10.94 -17.74 -15.48
CA TYR A 84 10.05 -18.41 -14.54
C TYR A 84 9.13 -17.40 -13.84
N ASN A 85 9.66 -16.31 -13.31
CA ASN A 85 8.89 -15.26 -12.63
C ASN A 85 7.89 -14.58 -13.56
N LEU A 86 8.27 -14.35 -14.83
CA LEU A 86 7.39 -13.81 -15.85
C LEU A 86 6.23 -14.78 -16.15
N ASP A 87 6.53 -16.07 -16.35
CA ASP A 87 5.50 -17.09 -16.59
C ASP A 87 4.59 -17.28 -15.36
N HIS A 88 5.15 -17.21 -14.15
CA HIS A 88 4.41 -17.24 -12.89
C HIS A 88 3.45 -16.06 -12.78
N ALA A 89 3.92 -14.83 -12.97
CA ALA A 89 3.10 -13.61 -12.89
C ALA A 89 1.96 -13.59 -13.94
N ILE A 90 2.19 -14.19 -15.13
CA ILE A 90 1.12 -14.42 -16.10
C ILE A 90 0.13 -15.47 -15.57
N SER A 91 0.61 -16.55 -14.93
CA SER A 91 -0.25 -17.65 -14.46
C SER A 91 -1.25 -17.20 -13.41
N VAL A 92 -0.83 -16.34 -12.48
CA VAL A 92 -1.68 -15.75 -11.43
C VAL A 92 -2.81 -14.88 -11.99
N SER A 93 -2.70 -14.43 -13.24
CA SER A 93 -3.69 -13.62 -13.95
C SER A 93 -4.08 -14.22 -15.30
N GLY A 94 -4.16 -15.55 -15.36
CA GLY A 94 -4.32 -16.34 -16.58
C GLY A 94 -5.59 -16.05 -17.38
N GLU A 95 -6.61 -15.44 -16.78
CA GLU A 95 -7.83 -14.99 -17.45
C GLU A 95 -7.56 -13.93 -18.54
N TRP A 96 -6.44 -13.23 -18.45
CA TRP A 96 -6.00 -12.20 -19.39
C TRP A 96 -4.93 -12.69 -20.38
N ALA A 97 -4.45 -13.92 -20.20
CA ALA A 97 -3.44 -14.48 -21.11
C ALA A 97 -4.06 -14.80 -22.48
N LEU A 98 -3.49 -14.23 -23.55
CA LEU A 98 -3.96 -14.44 -24.93
C LEU A 98 -3.67 -15.86 -25.42
N GLU A 99 -2.59 -16.46 -24.94
CA GLU A 99 -2.16 -17.82 -25.30
C GLU A 99 -2.53 -18.80 -24.19
N GLN A 100 -3.66 -19.49 -24.33
CA GLN A 100 -4.10 -20.52 -23.39
C GLN A 100 -3.61 -21.93 -23.78
N ASN A 101 -2.40 -22.06 -24.28
CA ASN A 101 -1.86 -23.31 -24.84
C ASN A 101 -1.50 -24.38 -23.78
N GLY A 102 -2.29 -24.49 -22.70
CA GLY A 102 -2.07 -25.51 -21.67
C GLY A 102 -0.87 -25.25 -20.75
N ALA A 103 -0.08 -24.17 -21.00
CA ALA A 103 1.10 -23.82 -20.20
C ALA A 103 0.75 -23.52 -18.73
N LEU A 104 -0.48 -23.08 -18.48
CA LEU A 104 -1.00 -22.79 -17.14
C LEU A 104 -1.70 -24.00 -16.50
N ASP A 105 -1.83 -25.12 -17.24
CA ASP A 105 -2.52 -26.29 -16.76
C ASP A 105 -1.68 -27.09 -15.78
N SER A 106 -2.31 -27.57 -14.73
CA SER A 106 -1.67 -28.45 -13.76
C SER A 106 -1.47 -29.84 -14.35
N LYS A 107 -0.25 -30.38 -14.24
CA LYS A 107 0.04 -31.77 -14.63
C LYS A 107 -0.66 -32.79 -13.73
N ARG A 108 -1.05 -32.41 -12.54
CA ARG A 108 -1.67 -33.30 -11.54
C ARG A 108 -2.75 -32.53 -10.74
N PRO A 109 -3.95 -32.31 -11.33
CA PRO A 109 -5.08 -31.72 -10.62
C PRO A 109 -5.49 -32.57 -9.41
N ILE A 110 -5.89 -31.92 -8.32
CA ILE A 110 -6.41 -32.61 -7.14
C ILE A 110 -7.86 -33.05 -7.42
N LEU A 111 -8.17 -34.33 -7.17
CA LEU A 111 -9.49 -34.93 -7.44
C LEU A 111 -10.00 -34.66 -8.88
N LYS A 112 -9.09 -34.45 -9.83
CA LYS A 112 -9.40 -34.14 -11.25
C LYS A 112 -10.17 -32.81 -11.46
N SER A 113 -10.60 -32.14 -10.40
CA SER A 113 -11.48 -30.97 -10.44
C SER A 113 -10.82 -29.71 -9.90
N PHE A 114 -9.99 -29.83 -8.87
CA PHE A 114 -9.33 -28.71 -8.22
C PHE A 114 -7.91 -28.52 -8.75
N TYR A 115 -7.46 -27.27 -8.76
CA TYR A 115 -6.13 -26.92 -9.28
C TYR A 115 -5.89 -27.41 -10.72
N LYS A 116 -6.90 -27.27 -11.57
CA LYS A 116 -6.75 -27.49 -13.02
C LYS A 116 -5.79 -26.49 -13.63
N LYS A 117 -5.84 -25.24 -13.17
CA LYS A 117 -4.80 -24.20 -13.34
C LYS A 117 -3.93 -24.19 -12.09
N GLN A 118 -2.62 -23.98 -12.25
CA GLN A 118 -1.68 -24.11 -11.14
C GLN A 118 -1.99 -23.15 -9.96
N PRO A 119 -2.27 -21.85 -10.17
CA PRO A 119 -2.48 -20.92 -9.07
C PRO A 119 -3.88 -20.98 -8.44
N ASP A 120 -4.87 -21.55 -9.12
CA ASP A 120 -6.27 -21.42 -8.70
C ASP A 120 -6.89 -22.77 -8.30
N MET A 121 -7.40 -22.86 -7.06
CA MET A 121 -8.11 -24.07 -6.59
C MET A 121 -9.35 -24.33 -7.41
N ILE A 122 -10.18 -23.31 -7.61
CA ILE A 122 -11.32 -23.34 -8.52
C ILE A 122 -11.04 -22.35 -9.64
N TYR A 123 -11.16 -22.80 -10.88
CA TYR A 123 -10.98 -21.98 -12.07
C TYR A 123 -12.03 -22.32 -13.11
N VAL A 124 -12.85 -21.33 -13.47
CA VAL A 124 -13.85 -21.41 -14.53
C VAL A 124 -13.65 -20.21 -15.44
N ASN A 125 -13.45 -20.46 -16.74
CA ASN A 125 -13.32 -19.38 -17.72
C ASN A 125 -14.01 -19.81 -19.01
N ASN A 126 -15.07 -19.09 -19.37
CA ASN A 126 -15.80 -19.24 -20.61
C ASN A 126 -16.06 -17.87 -21.25
N ASP A 127 -16.78 -17.83 -22.35
CA ASP A 127 -16.98 -16.58 -23.11
C ASP A 127 -17.72 -15.49 -22.32
N ASN A 128 -18.60 -15.87 -21.40
CA ASN A 128 -19.45 -14.96 -20.65
C ASN A 128 -19.02 -14.76 -19.19
N PHE A 129 -18.25 -15.68 -18.65
CA PHE A 129 -17.99 -15.72 -17.21
C PHE A 129 -16.56 -16.20 -16.92
N PHE A 130 -15.91 -15.53 -15.99
CA PHE A 130 -14.68 -15.99 -15.36
C PHE A 130 -14.89 -16.04 -13.84
N PHE A 131 -14.39 -17.07 -13.20
CA PHE A 131 -14.40 -17.22 -11.75
C PHE A 131 -13.17 -18.00 -11.29
N SER A 132 -12.49 -17.46 -10.27
CA SER A 132 -11.42 -18.12 -9.54
C SER A 132 -11.67 -17.98 -8.05
N ALA A 133 -11.45 -19.05 -7.29
CA ALA A 133 -11.53 -19.02 -5.83
C ALA A 133 -10.42 -19.87 -5.21
N ASN A 134 -9.82 -19.32 -4.13
CA ASN A 134 -8.65 -19.87 -3.47
C ASN A 134 -8.81 -19.82 -1.95
N PRO A 135 -8.44 -20.88 -1.22
CA PRO A 135 -8.35 -20.83 0.23
C PRO A 135 -7.15 -19.98 0.66
N ILE A 136 -7.30 -19.30 1.77
CA ILE A 136 -6.23 -18.57 2.45
C ILE A 136 -5.94 -19.30 3.75
N ILE A 137 -4.69 -19.73 3.93
CA ILE A 137 -4.27 -20.39 5.17
C ILE A 137 -2.86 -19.94 5.50
N THR A 138 -2.65 -19.46 6.72
CA THR A 138 -1.32 -19.23 7.27
C THR A 138 -1.20 -19.84 8.66
N ALA A 139 -0.02 -20.32 8.99
CA ALA A 139 0.31 -20.72 10.34
C ALA A 139 1.81 -20.52 10.57
N HIS A 140 2.15 -19.59 11.46
CA HIS A 140 3.51 -19.27 11.85
C HIS A 140 3.66 -19.40 13.37
N GLY A 141 4.70 -20.10 13.79
CA GLY A 141 5.21 -20.07 15.15
C GLY A 141 6.33 -19.04 15.25
N LEU A 142 6.37 -18.29 16.35
CA LEU A 142 7.41 -17.33 16.66
C LEU A 142 7.97 -17.64 18.05
N TYR A 143 9.25 -17.37 18.25
CA TYR A 143 9.87 -17.41 19.56
C TYR A 143 10.60 -16.10 19.82
N GLU A 144 10.10 -15.32 20.77
CA GLU A 144 10.68 -14.05 21.18
C GLU A 144 11.50 -14.23 22.45
N GLN A 145 12.74 -13.77 22.42
CA GLN A 145 13.59 -13.75 23.60
C GLN A 145 12.89 -12.90 24.68
N ASN A 146 12.74 -13.46 25.87
CA ASN A 146 12.06 -12.89 27.05
C ASN A 146 10.52 -12.82 27.01
N ASN A 147 9.87 -13.26 25.92
CA ASN A 147 8.41 -13.30 25.83
C ASN A 147 7.88 -14.72 25.50
N GLY A 148 8.77 -15.63 25.11
CA GLY A 148 8.45 -17.04 24.86
C GLY A 148 7.83 -17.29 23.49
N THR A 149 6.96 -18.29 23.42
CA THR A 149 6.37 -18.76 22.17
C THR A 149 5.14 -17.94 21.82
N LEU A 150 5.13 -17.42 20.59
CA LEU A 150 4.05 -16.65 19.98
C LEU A 150 3.56 -17.38 18.73
N PHE A 151 2.40 -17.00 18.22
CA PHE A 151 1.88 -17.57 16.98
C PHE A 151 1.11 -16.54 16.17
N SER A 152 1.01 -16.78 14.86
CA SER A 152 0.12 -16.05 13.95
C SER A 152 -0.56 -17.05 13.02
N SER A 153 -1.87 -16.98 12.90
CA SER A 153 -2.64 -17.82 11.99
C SER A 153 -3.74 -17.03 11.30
N SER A 154 -3.95 -17.33 10.04
CA SER A 154 -5.07 -16.80 9.24
C SER A 154 -5.73 -17.93 8.49
N ARG A 155 -7.05 -17.88 8.41
CA ARG A 155 -7.86 -18.80 7.60
C ARG A 155 -8.97 -18.04 6.89
N GLY A 156 -9.17 -18.35 5.63
CA GLY A 156 -10.13 -17.60 4.85
C GLY A 156 -10.25 -18.06 3.42
N LEU A 157 -10.83 -17.19 2.63
CA LEU A 157 -11.10 -17.41 1.22
C LEU A 157 -10.93 -16.11 0.45
N GLU A 158 -10.39 -16.20 -0.75
CA GLU A 158 -10.50 -15.15 -1.75
C GLU A 158 -11.22 -15.66 -3.00
N ALA A 159 -11.94 -14.78 -3.67
CA ALA A 159 -12.54 -15.05 -4.96
C ALA A 159 -12.48 -13.81 -5.85
N ARG A 160 -12.29 -14.06 -7.16
CA ARG A 160 -12.36 -13.02 -8.18
C ARG A 160 -13.08 -13.53 -9.40
N GLY A 161 -13.66 -12.62 -10.16
CA GLY A 161 -14.35 -13.02 -11.37
C GLY A 161 -14.74 -11.87 -12.26
N LEU A 162 -15.27 -12.26 -13.42
CA LEU A 162 -15.82 -11.37 -14.44
C LEU A 162 -17.20 -11.87 -14.83
N VAL A 163 -18.23 -11.06 -14.65
CA VAL A 163 -19.60 -11.36 -15.05
C VAL A 163 -19.87 -10.72 -16.40
N ALA A 164 -20.33 -11.52 -17.36
CA ALA A 164 -20.54 -11.15 -18.77
C ALA A 164 -19.32 -10.45 -19.39
N LYS A 165 -18.12 -10.64 -18.82
CA LYS A 165 -16.88 -9.92 -19.14
C LYS A 165 -17.08 -8.38 -19.13
N ARG A 166 -17.97 -7.90 -18.28
CA ARG A 166 -18.35 -6.48 -18.14
C ARG A 166 -18.22 -5.95 -16.72
N VAL A 167 -18.44 -6.78 -15.72
CA VAL A 167 -18.31 -6.43 -14.30
C VAL A 167 -17.25 -7.33 -13.68
N GLY A 168 -16.13 -6.74 -13.28
CA GLY A 168 -15.13 -7.39 -12.45
C GLY A 168 -15.52 -7.35 -10.98
N PHE A 169 -15.18 -8.38 -10.24
CA PHE A 169 -15.32 -8.38 -8.79
C PHE A 169 -14.17 -9.11 -8.12
N TYR A 170 -13.91 -8.70 -6.91
CA TYR A 170 -12.99 -9.37 -5.98
C TYR A 170 -13.59 -9.36 -4.59
N THR A 171 -13.37 -10.43 -3.85
CA THR A 171 -13.69 -10.51 -2.42
C THR A 171 -12.67 -11.38 -1.71
N MET A 172 -12.33 -11.00 -0.51
CA MET A 172 -11.47 -11.72 0.41
C MET A 172 -12.02 -11.58 1.83
N PHE A 173 -11.99 -12.68 2.56
CA PHE A 173 -12.30 -12.71 3.97
C PHE A 173 -11.31 -13.60 4.69
N THR A 174 -10.77 -13.13 5.82
CA THR A 174 -9.90 -13.91 6.70
C THR A 174 -10.25 -13.70 8.16
N ASP A 175 -10.27 -14.78 8.91
CA ASP A 175 -10.27 -14.82 10.37
C ASP A 175 -8.83 -14.98 10.83
N ASN A 176 -8.36 -14.05 11.66
CA ASN A 176 -6.96 -13.93 12.05
C ASN A 176 -6.83 -14.01 13.57
N GLN A 177 -5.90 -14.82 14.03
CA GLN A 177 -5.53 -14.92 15.43
C GLN A 177 -4.02 -14.86 15.58
N GLU A 178 -3.55 -13.98 16.43
CA GLU A 178 -2.11 -13.87 16.68
C GLU A 178 -1.78 -13.45 18.11
N THR A 179 -0.60 -13.85 18.57
CA THR A 179 0.13 -13.22 19.67
C THR A 179 1.30 -12.48 19.03
N MET A 180 1.32 -11.17 19.19
CA MET A 180 2.29 -10.31 18.50
C MET A 180 3.62 -10.23 19.24
N PRO A 181 4.74 -9.93 18.56
CA PRO A 181 5.97 -9.48 19.22
C PRO A 181 5.72 -8.31 20.16
N SER A 182 6.45 -8.23 21.26
CA SER A 182 6.19 -7.33 22.39
C SER A 182 5.98 -5.87 21.98
N TYR A 183 6.81 -5.33 21.09
CA TYR A 183 6.68 -3.95 20.61
C TYR A 183 5.45 -3.73 19.72
N ALA A 184 5.05 -4.73 18.93
CA ALA A 184 3.85 -4.65 18.10
C ALA A 184 2.58 -4.74 18.96
N ALA A 185 2.59 -5.59 19.98
CA ALA A 185 1.53 -5.68 20.97
C ALA A 185 1.36 -4.34 21.73
N GLN A 186 2.49 -3.75 22.20
CA GLN A 186 2.47 -2.46 22.87
C GLN A 186 1.89 -1.34 21.97
N TRP A 187 2.26 -1.34 20.70
CA TRP A 187 1.71 -0.37 19.74
C TRP A 187 0.19 -0.60 19.54
N THR A 188 -0.22 -1.85 19.32
CA THR A 188 -1.63 -2.23 19.14
C THR A 188 -2.49 -1.80 20.31
N ASP A 189 -2.01 -2.02 21.53
CA ASP A 189 -2.72 -1.60 22.75
C ASP A 189 -2.77 -0.07 22.90
N SER A 190 -1.72 0.66 22.49
CA SER A 190 -1.68 2.12 22.55
C SER A 190 -2.49 2.81 21.46
N ALA A 191 -2.53 2.23 20.27
CA ALA A 191 -3.31 2.73 19.13
C ALA A 191 -4.76 2.27 19.15
N ASP A 192 -5.10 1.27 19.98
CA ASP A 192 -6.40 0.60 20.00
C ASP A 192 -6.82 0.05 18.61
N ALA A 193 -5.84 -0.37 17.80
CA ALA A 193 -6.02 -0.90 16.46
C ALA A 193 -4.91 -1.90 16.11
N VAL A 194 -5.22 -2.95 15.34
CA VAL A 194 -4.20 -3.85 14.79
C VAL A 194 -3.48 -3.14 13.64
N PRO A 195 -2.14 -3.15 13.58
CA PRO A 195 -1.41 -2.53 12.46
C PRO A 195 -1.92 -3.04 11.11
N GLY A 196 -2.35 -2.12 10.26
CA GLY A 196 -2.91 -2.45 8.94
C GLY A 196 -4.32 -3.02 8.95
N ASN A 197 -5.01 -3.00 10.07
CA ASN A 197 -6.40 -3.40 10.21
C ASN A 197 -7.12 -2.46 11.19
N ASP A 198 -8.38 -2.71 11.46
CA ASP A 198 -9.21 -1.92 12.35
C ASP A 198 -9.37 -2.60 13.73
N PHE A 199 -10.59 -2.96 14.07
CA PHE A 199 -10.97 -3.54 15.35
C PHE A 199 -10.37 -4.94 15.58
N TYR A 200 -10.13 -5.25 16.84
CA TYR A 200 -9.77 -6.58 17.31
C TYR A 200 -10.50 -6.92 18.62
N THR A 201 -10.62 -8.18 18.93
CA THR A 201 -11.02 -8.67 20.24
C THR A 201 -9.80 -9.21 20.97
N ARG A 202 -9.56 -8.74 22.20
CA ARG A 202 -8.50 -9.29 23.01
C ARG A 202 -8.98 -10.56 23.73
N LYS A 203 -8.34 -11.67 23.48
CA LYS A 203 -8.61 -12.97 24.12
C LYS A 203 -7.61 -13.24 25.23
N GLY A 204 -7.91 -14.18 26.12
CA GLY A 204 -6.97 -14.61 27.15
C GLY A 204 -5.62 -15.05 26.60
N GLY A 205 -4.55 -14.81 27.37
CA GLY A 205 -3.17 -15.15 26.96
C GLY A 205 -2.55 -14.17 25.95
N GLY A 206 -3.00 -12.90 25.92
CA GLY A 206 -2.42 -11.88 25.04
C GLY A 206 -2.75 -12.04 23.56
N LYS A 207 -3.81 -12.79 23.23
CA LYS A 207 -4.21 -13.06 21.85
C LYS A 207 -5.05 -11.92 21.29
N TYR A 208 -4.75 -11.54 20.06
CA TYR A 208 -5.54 -10.63 19.22
C TYR A 208 -6.30 -11.44 18.18
N ASP A 209 -7.60 -11.23 18.12
CA ASP A 209 -8.55 -11.91 17.24
C ASP A 209 -9.27 -10.85 16.43
N TYR A 210 -9.16 -10.91 15.10
CA TYR A 210 -9.73 -9.90 14.21
C TYR A 210 -10.07 -10.47 12.83
N LEU A 211 -11.10 -9.90 12.23
CA LEU A 211 -11.52 -10.22 10.88
C LEU A 211 -10.88 -9.23 9.90
N MET A 212 -10.53 -9.71 8.73
CA MET A 212 -10.16 -8.87 7.60
C MET A 212 -11.06 -9.20 6.42
N ALA A 213 -11.77 -8.21 5.93
CA ALA A 213 -12.59 -8.33 4.74
C ALA A 213 -12.17 -7.27 3.74
N ARG A 214 -12.11 -7.62 2.46
CA ARG A 214 -11.88 -6.69 1.35
C ARG A 214 -12.75 -7.13 0.19
N GLY A 215 -13.20 -6.16 -0.60
CA GLY A 215 -13.96 -6.50 -1.79
C GLY A 215 -14.31 -5.28 -2.60
N TYR A 216 -14.42 -5.47 -3.90
CA TYR A 216 -14.81 -4.41 -4.82
C TYR A 216 -15.52 -4.97 -6.05
N ILE A 217 -16.26 -4.08 -6.69
CA ILE A 217 -16.75 -4.25 -8.06
C ILE A 217 -16.06 -3.22 -8.97
N ASP A 218 -15.76 -3.62 -10.18
CA ASP A 218 -15.10 -2.77 -11.20
C ASP A 218 -15.85 -2.87 -12.52
N PHE A 219 -16.01 -1.73 -13.19
CA PHE A 219 -16.58 -1.67 -14.51
C PHE A 219 -15.97 -0.54 -15.34
N ALA A 220 -15.76 -0.76 -16.64
CA ALA A 220 -15.28 0.27 -17.54
C ALA A 220 -16.47 1.10 -18.05
N VAL A 221 -16.44 2.40 -17.78
CA VAL A 221 -17.36 3.38 -18.37
C VAL A 221 -16.98 3.65 -19.82
N VAL A 222 -15.66 3.75 -20.06
CA VAL A 222 -15.10 3.85 -21.41
C VAL A 222 -14.05 2.76 -21.55
N LYS A 223 -14.27 1.88 -22.52
CA LYS A 223 -13.40 0.73 -22.78
C LYS A 223 -11.94 1.16 -22.85
N ASP A 224 -11.08 0.46 -22.07
CA ASP A 224 -9.63 0.64 -21.99
C ASP A 224 -9.17 2.01 -21.49
N HIS A 225 -10.09 2.95 -21.21
CA HIS A 225 -9.75 4.33 -20.82
C HIS A 225 -10.25 4.72 -19.42
N ILE A 226 -11.51 4.46 -19.08
CA ILE A 226 -12.10 4.92 -17.82
C ILE A 226 -12.73 3.75 -17.08
N ASN A 227 -12.16 3.41 -15.94
CA ASN A 227 -12.68 2.42 -15.01
C ASN A 227 -13.26 3.10 -13.77
N VAL A 228 -14.36 2.57 -13.28
CA VAL A 228 -14.97 2.93 -12.01
C VAL A 228 -14.95 1.70 -11.11
N THR A 229 -14.37 1.86 -9.94
CA THR A 229 -14.29 0.81 -8.92
C THR A 229 -14.96 1.30 -7.64
N PHE A 230 -15.84 0.52 -7.07
CA PHE A 230 -16.47 0.77 -5.76
C PHE A 230 -16.24 -0.44 -4.86
N GLY A 231 -15.90 -0.19 -3.60
CA GLY A 231 -15.67 -1.28 -2.66
C GLY A 231 -15.08 -0.84 -1.33
N TYR A 232 -14.51 -1.81 -0.63
CA TYR A 232 -13.74 -1.64 0.60
C TYR A 232 -12.39 -2.31 0.43
N ASP A 233 -11.32 -1.53 0.38
CA ASP A 233 -9.94 -2.03 0.20
C ASP A 233 -8.92 -0.95 0.58
N LYS A 234 -7.64 -1.27 0.39
CA LYS A 234 -6.49 -0.39 0.57
C LYS A 234 -5.95 0.13 -0.75
N HIS A 235 -5.31 1.28 -0.69
CA HIS A 235 -4.62 1.91 -1.82
C HIS A 235 -3.21 2.32 -1.43
N PHE A 236 -2.33 2.42 -2.43
CA PHE A 236 -0.97 2.88 -2.24
C PHE A 236 -0.57 3.77 -3.44
N ILE A 237 -0.02 4.95 -3.15
CA ILE A 237 0.47 5.89 -4.18
C ILE A 237 1.95 6.14 -3.93
N GLY A 238 2.80 5.56 -4.77
CA GLY A 238 4.26 5.67 -4.69
C GLY A 238 4.99 4.49 -5.31
N ASP A 239 6.30 4.64 -5.48
CA ASP A 239 7.22 3.63 -6.02
C ASP A 239 8.17 3.07 -4.94
N GLY A 240 8.08 3.61 -3.72
CA GLY A 240 8.89 3.27 -2.57
C GLY A 240 8.40 2.07 -1.77
N ILE A 241 9.15 1.78 -0.68
CA ILE A 241 8.75 0.85 0.39
C ILE A 241 7.67 1.54 1.25
N ARG A 242 7.85 2.83 1.50
CA ARG A 242 6.89 3.71 2.17
C ARG A 242 6.23 4.63 1.15
N SER A 243 5.18 5.32 1.57
CA SER A 243 4.60 6.43 0.83
C SER A 243 4.35 7.62 1.75
N LEU A 244 4.61 8.82 1.22
CA LEU A 244 4.28 10.07 1.88
C LEU A 244 2.90 10.60 1.46
N PHE A 245 2.27 9.99 0.44
CA PHE A 245 0.95 10.39 -0.05
C PHE A 245 -0.15 9.53 0.54
N LEU A 246 -0.20 8.26 0.16
CA LEU A 246 -1.15 7.28 0.66
C LEU A 246 -0.46 5.93 0.72
N SER A 247 -0.46 5.29 1.89
CA SER A 247 0.08 3.95 2.10
C SER A 247 -1.01 2.95 2.46
N ASP A 248 -0.66 1.69 2.45
CA ASP A 248 -1.49 0.57 2.87
C ASP A 248 -1.33 0.24 4.38
N PHE A 249 -0.72 1.14 5.14
CA PHE A 249 -0.48 0.93 6.57
C PHE A 249 -1.76 1.00 7.40
N SER A 250 -2.67 1.94 7.11
CA SER A 250 -3.97 2.03 7.82
C SER A 250 -4.91 0.87 7.45
N ALA A 251 -6.05 0.80 8.11
CA ALA A 251 -7.15 -0.10 7.74
C ALA A 251 -7.63 0.13 6.30
N GLY A 252 -8.42 -0.79 5.76
CA GLY A 252 -9.16 -0.56 4.52
C GLY A 252 -10.21 0.53 4.69
N ALA A 253 -10.62 1.14 3.60
CA ALA A 253 -11.67 2.17 3.57
C ALA A 253 -12.71 1.86 2.50
N THR A 254 -13.96 2.27 2.73
CA THR A 254 -14.97 2.32 1.66
C THR A 254 -14.53 3.36 0.66
N PHE A 255 -14.54 3.02 -0.62
CA PHE A 255 -14.05 3.93 -1.65
C PHE A 255 -14.84 3.89 -2.95
N LEU A 256 -14.82 5.00 -3.65
CA LEU A 256 -15.12 5.11 -5.07
C LEU A 256 -13.86 5.60 -5.77
N ARG A 257 -13.40 4.87 -6.78
CA ARG A 257 -12.22 5.21 -7.57
C ARG A 257 -12.58 5.34 -9.04
N LEU A 258 -12.19 6.47 -9.65
CA LEU A 258 -12.17 6.64 -11.08
C LEU A 258 -10.72 6.59 -11.54
N ASN A 259 -10.42 5.71 -12.48
CA ASN A 259 -9.10 5.64 -13.09
C ASN A 259 -9.23 5.90 -14.59
N THR A 260 -8.65 7.00 -15.03
CA THR A 260 -8.65 7.42 -16.44
C THR A 260 -7.25 7.25 -17.00
N ARG A 261 -7.15 6.45 -18.05
CA ARG A 261 -5.89 6.20 -18.77
C ARG A 261 -6.05 6.58 -20.23
N VAL A 262 -5.29 7.57 -20.67
CA VAL A 262 -5.32 8.04 -22.04
C VAL A 262 -3.89 8.39 -22.48
N TRP A 263 -3.44 7.79 -23.57
CA TRP A 263 -2.10 7.98 -24.10
C TRP A 263 -1.04 7.68 -23.01
N LYS A 264 -0.22 8.66 -22.64
CA LYS A 264 0.82 8.56 -21.60
C LYS A 264 0.36 9.07 -20.23
N PHE A 265 -0.91 9.39 -20.07
CA PHE A 265 -1.47 9.87 -18.82
C PHE A 265 -2.21 8.78 -18.08
N ASN A 266 -2.02 8.74 -16.78
CA ASN A 266 -2.85 8.02 -15.82
C ASN A 266 -3.38 9.00 -14.77
N TYR A 267 -4.68 9.15 -14.69
CA TYR A 267 -5.33 10.03 -13.75
C TYR A 267 -6.28 9.23 -12.86
N GLN A 268 -5.98 9.22 -11.57
CA GLN A 268 -6.80 8.56 -10.56
C GLN A 268 -7.49 9.60 -9.69
N ASN A 269 -8.79 9.44 -9.51
CA ASN A 269 -9.59 10.11 -8.50
C ASN A 269 -10.03 9.07 -7.50
N LEU A 270 -9.81 9.32 -6.21
CA LEU A 270 -10.13 8.42 -5.12
C LEU A 270 -10.95 9.17 -4.06
N TYR A 271 -12.16 8.72 -3.82
CA TYR A 271 -13.10 9.24 -2.83
C TYR A 271 -13.24 8.18 -1.75
N MET A 272 -12.94 8.52 -0.50
CA MET A 272 -12.91 7.56 0.60
C MET A 272 -13.76 8.06 1.78
N GLU A 273 -14.42 7.11 2.43
CA GLU A 273 -15.00 7.28 3.75
C GLU A 273 -14.00 6.75 4.78
N LEU A 274 -13.66 7.57 5.75
CA LEU A 274 -12.66 7.31 6.76
C LEU A 274 -13.27 7.41 8.17
N GLN A 275 -12.56 6.84 9.14
CA GLN A 275 -12.90 6.96 10.55
C GLN A 275 -11.92 7.93 11.24
N PRO A 276 -12.41 8.92 12.01
CA PRO A 276 -11.56 9.73 12.86
C PRO A 276 -10.98 8.91 14.02
N GLN A 277 -10.23 9.56 14.90
CA GLN A 277 -9.74 8.93 16.12
C GLN A 277 -10.91 8.47 16.99
N TYR A 278 -10.85 7.25 17.46
CA TYR A 278 -11.86 6.66 18.35
C TYR A 278 -11.23 6.06 19.59
N VAL A 279 -12.03 5.89 20.62
CA VAL A 279 -11.70 5.12 21.82
C VAL A 279 -12.72 4.00 21.91
N ARG A 280 -12.26 2.78 22.16
CA ARG A 280 -13.14 1.64 22.37
C ARG A 280 -14.07 1.87 23.54
N GLY A 281 -15.29 1.38 23.43
CA GLY A 281 -16.30 1.52 24.44
C GLY A 281 -17.54 0.68 24.11
N ALA A 282 -18.71 1.16 24.55
CA ALA A 282 -19.98 0.53 24.19
C ALA A 282 -20.22 0.56 22.68
N ASP A 283 -20.96 -0.42 22.18
CA ASP A 283 -21.37 -0.49 20.78
C ASP A 283 -22.13 0.79 20.40
N ARG A 284 -21.57 1.55 19.47
CA ARG A 284 -22.14 2.78 18.94
C ARG A 284 -21.61 3.01 17.53
N GLU A 285 -22.39 3.75 16.75
CA GLU A 285 -21.91 4.27 15.48
C GLU A 285 -20.73 5.22 15.69
N LEU A 286 -19.66 5.01 14.93
CA LEU A 286 -18.50 5.89 14.94
C LEU A 286 -18.75 7.07 13.99
N PRO A 287 -18.26 8.27 14.34
CA PRO A 287 -18.34 9.40 13.42
C PRO A 287 -17.51 9.13 12.16
N HIS A 288 -17.89 9.74 11.05
CA HIS A 288 -17.21 9.60 9.76
C HIS A 288 -16.50 10.89 9.40
N LYS A 289 -15.38 10.75 8.71
CA LYS A 289 -14.71 11.80 7.95
C LYS A 289 -14.43 11.29 6.55
N TYR A 290 -14.04 12.16 5.66
CA TYR A 290 -13.90 11.82 4.25
C TYR A 290 -12.55 12.28 3.73
N ALA A 291 -12.07 11.59 2.71
CA ALA A 291 -10.92 12.03 1.94
C ALA A 291 -11.24 11.99 0.45
N THR A 292 -10.72 12.98 -0.26
CA THR A 292 -10.70 12.96 -1.71
C THR A 292 -9.29 13.23 -2.18
N MET A 293 -8.81 12.39 -3.11
CA MET A 293 -7.43 12.46 -3.60
C MET A 293 -7.38 12.39 -5.11
N HIS A 294 -6.52 13.22 -5.70
CA HIS A 294 -6.16 13.17 -7.11
C HIS A 294 -4.71 12.76 -7.28
N HIS A 295 -4.44 11.91 -8.23
CA HIS A 295 -3.08 11.63 -8.68
C HIS A 295 -3.05 11.60 -10.21
N LEU A 296 -2.38 12.59 -10.79
CA LEU A 296 -2.13 12.66 -12.22
C LEU A 296 -0.67 12.36 -12.50
N SER A 297 -0.39 11.33 -13.27
CA SER A 297 0.97 11.03 -13.71
C SER A 297 1.09 10.91 -15.22
N ILE A 298 2.27 11.22 -15.74
CA ILE A 298 2.60 11.16 -17.16
C ILE A 298 3.96 10.46 -17.36
N ASN A 299 4.02 9.54 -18.30
CA ASN A 299 5.28 9.05 -18.86
C ASN A 299 5.86 10.12 -19.79
N ALA A 300 6.51 11.14 -19.20
CA ALA A 300 7.05 12.30 -19.93
C ALA A 300 8.04 11.88 -21.00
N THR A 301 8.86 10.88 -20.69
CA THR A 301 9.76 10.19 -21.62
C THR A 301 9.63 8.68 -21.44
N LYS A 302 10.36 7.91 -22.24
CA LYS A 302 10.43 6.45 -22.09
C LYS A 302 11.08 6.00 -20.76
N TRP A 303 11.80 6.87 -20.10
CA TRP A 303 12.57 6.58 -18.89
C TRP A 303 12.12 7.40 -17.66
N LEU A 304 11.27 8.42 -17.84
CA LEU A 304 10.84 9.33 -16.77
C LEU A 304 9.32 9.42 -16.70
N ASN A 305 8.76 9.05 -15.57
CA ASN A 305 7.40 9.37 -15.14
C ASN A 305 7.45 10.48 -14.11
N VAL A 306 6.54 11.43 -14.20
CA VAL A 306 6.33 12.49 -13.20
C VAL A 306 4.85 12.53 -12.83
N GLY A 307 4.56 12.84 -11.57
CA GLY A 307 3.19 12.89 -11.08
C GLY A 307 2.95 14.05 -10.14
N ILE A 308 1.68 14.47 -10.10
CA ILE A 308 1.16 15.48 -9.18
C ILE A 308 0.09 14.82 -8.34
N PHE A 309 0.12 15.07 -7.05
CA PHE A 309 -0.83 14.58 -6.06
C PHE A 309 -1.50 15.74 -5.35
N GLU A 310 -2.77 15.62 -5.08
CA GLU A 310 -3.52 16.47 -4.19
C GLU A 310 -4.46 15.61 -3.35
N GLY A 311 -4.52 15.87 -2.06
CA GLY A 311 -5.44 15.21 -1.14
C GLY A 311 -6.09 16.22 -0.21
N VAL A 312 -7.37 16.02 0.09
CA VAL A 312 -8.10 16.79 1.08
C VAL A 312 -8.81 15.84 2.04
N ILE A 313 -8.70 16.14 3.33
CA ILE A 313 -9.45 15.45 4.40
C ILE A 313 -10.40 16.46 5.03
N PHE A 314 -11.65 16.08 5.17
CA PHE A 314 -12.71 16.94 5.67
C PHE A 314 -13.75 16.17 6.49
N ASP A 315 -14.38 16.90 7.41
CA ASP A 315 -15.54 16.45 8.17
C ASP A 315 -16.70 17.46 7.97
N ARG A 316 -17.90 16.96 7.82
CA ARG A 316 -19.13 17.76 7.72
C ARG A 316 -20.25 17.12 8.55
N ARG A 317 -19.91 16.65 9.75
CA ARG A 317 -20.88 15.97 10.62
C ARG A 317 -21.59 14.84 9.85
N ASP A 318 -20.79 13.85 9.44
CA ASP A 318 -21.24 12.64 8.72
C ASP A 318 -21.87 12.90 7.34
N ARG A 319 -21.51 14.01 6.68
CA ARG A 319 -21.94 14.31 5.31
C ARG A 319 -20.77 14.50 4.39
N TYR A 320 -20.85 13.89 3.20
CA TYR A 320 -19.86 14.12 2.14
C TYR A 320 -20.06 15.52 1.52
N GLU A 321 -18.94 16.25 1.30
CA GLU A 321 -18.95 17.54 0.63
C GLU A 321 -18.88 17.34 -0.91
N PHE A 322 -20.02 17.52 -1.57
CA PHE A 322 -20.15 17.28 -3.01
C PHE A 322 -19.23 18.16 -3.89
N SER A 323 -18.81 19.32 -3.38
CA SER A 323 -17.88 20.19 -4.08
C SER A 323 -16.54 19.51 -4.35
N TYR A 324 -16.14 18.56 -3.50
CA TYR A 324 -14.93 17.75 -3.67
C TYR A 324 -15.11 16.52 -4.59
N MET A 325 -16.32 16.27 -5.12
CA MET A 325 -16.51 15.21 -6.12
C MET A 325 -16.16 15.64 -7.54
N ASN A 326 -15.85 16.91 -7.77
CA ASN A 326 -15.43 17.37 -9.10
C ASN A 326 -14.05 16.76 -9.44
N PRO A 327 -13.95 15.90 -10.46
CA PRO A 327 -12.72 15.18 -10.73
C PRO A 327 -11.62 16.01 -11.41
N ILE A 328 -11.89 17.26 -11.78
CA ILE A 328 -10.98 18.06 -12.62
C ILE A 328 -10.45 19.29 -11.88
N ILE A 329 -11.19 19.80 -10.90
CA ILE A 329 -10.82 21.02 -10.19
C ILE A 329 -9.74 20.77 -9.13
N LEU A 330 -8.88 21.76 -8.89
CA LEU A 330 -7.96 21.74 -7.76
C LEU A 330 -8.72 21.90 -6.44
N TYR A 331 -8.52 20.98 -5.51
CA TYR A 331 -9.24 20.99 -4.22
C TYR A 331 -8.88 22.18 -3.37
N ARG A 332 -7.66 22.67 -3.45
CA ARG A 332 -7.26 23.91 -2.77
C ARG A 332 -8.15 25.10 -3.14
N GLN A 333 -8.61 25.19 -4.39
CA GLN A 333 -9.56 26.23 -4.81
C GLN A 333 -10.95 26.00 -4.21
N VAL A 334 -11.40 24.76 -4.13
CA VAL A 334 -12.68 24.39 -3.50
C VAL A 334 -12.64 24.72 -2.02
N GLU A 335 -11.61 24.26 -1.32
CA GLU A 335 -11.38 24.48 0.10
C GLU A 335 -11.41 25.98 0.44
N ARG A 336 -10.71 26.80 -0.35
CA ARG A 336 -10.73 28.26 -0.19
C ARG A 336 -12.15 28.85 -0.36
N SER A 337 -12.94 28.34 -1.30
CA SER A 337 -14.31 28.81 -1.52
C SER A 337 -15.26 28.42 -0.38
N LEU A 338 -14.93 27.39 0.39
CA LEU A 338 -15.67 26.93 1.58
C LEU A 338 -15.22 27.61 2.88
N GLY A 339 -14.22 28.50 2.82
CA GLY A 339 -13.72 29.23 3.98
C GLY A 339 -12.49 28.61 4.65
N SER A 340 -11.80 27.72 3.98
CA SER A 340 -10.56 27.04 4.41
C SER A 340 -10.68 26.19 5.69
N PRO A 341 -11.68 25.34 5.84
CA PRO A 341 -11.83 24.52 7.06
C PRO A 341 -11.14 23.16 6.99
N ASP A 342 -10.53 22.80 5.85
CA ASP A 342 -10.16 21.41 5.53
C ASP A 342 -8.65 21.22 5.42
N ASN A 343 -8.19 20.00 5.68
CA ASN A 343 -6.77 19.64 5.60
C ASN A 343 -6.39 19.25 4.17
N VAL A 344 -5.64 20.13 3.49
CA VAL A 344 -5.21 19.94 2.09
C VAL A 344 -3.71 19.70 2.02
N VAL A 345 -3.32 18.64 1.34
CA VAL A 345 -1.91 18.32 1.05
C VAL A 345 -1.68 18.27 -0.47
N LEU A 346 -0.53 18.78 -0.89
CA LEU A 346 -0.07 18.76 -2.28
C LEU A 346 1.18 17.91 -2.39
N GLY A 347 1.38 17.23 -3.52
CA GLY A 347 2.55 16.38 -3.72
C GLY A 347 3.06 16.35 -5.14
N LEU A 348 4.36 16.07 -5.26
CA LEU A 348 5.04 15.76 -6.52
C LEU A 348 5.76 14.44 -6.38
N ASN A 349 5.73 13.61 -7.40
CA ASN A 349 6.53 12.39 -7.44
C ASN A 349 7.19 12.20 -8.80
N PHE A 350 8.25 11.42 -8.79
CA PHE A 350 8.90 10.96 -10.01
C PHE A 350 9.35 9.50 -9.89
N LYS A 351 9.47 8.87 -11.04
CA LYS A 351 10.12 7.57 -11.25
C LYS A 351 10.97 7.65 -12.51
N ALA A 352 12.24 7.27 -12.40
CA ALA A 352 13.19 7.33 -13.51
C ALA A 352 13.96 6.01 -13.64
N ILE A 353 14.08 5.51 -14.87
CA ILE A 353 14.84 4.30 -15.21
C ILE A 353 16.17 4.70 -15.85
N ALA A 354 17.27 4.10 -15.41
CA ALA A 354 18.59 4.32 -15.98
C ALA A 354 19.32 3.00 -16.22
N ALA A 355 20.08 2.94 -17.32
CA ALA A 355 20.99 1.83 -17.66
C ALA A 355 20.36 0.42 -17.63
N LYS A 356 19.03 0.28 -17.72
CA LYS A 356 18.27 -0.99 -17.66
C LYS A 356 18.44 -1.79 -16.34
N HIS A 357 19.06 -1.20 -15.34
CA HIS A 357 19.32 -1.83 -14.05
C HIS A 357 18.99 -0.93 -12.87
N LEU A 358 18.93 0.37 -13.09
CA LEU A 358 18.73 1.36 -12.04
C LEU A 358 17.36 2.00 -12.19
N GLN A 359 16.69 2.17 -11.07
CA GLN A 359 15.46 2.94 -10.95
C GLN A 359 15.60 3.89 -9.78
N PHE A 360 15.30 5.16 -10.02
CA PHE A 360 15.21 6.19 -8.99
C PHE A 360 13.78 6.65 -8.85
N TYR A 361 13.39 6.99 -7.64
CA TYR A 361 12.06 7.52 -7.35
C TYR A 361 12.10 8.49 -6.18
N GLY A 362 11.09 9.32 -6.09
CA GLY A 362 10.94 10.23 -4.96
C GLY A 362 9.56 10.83 -4.87
N GLN A 363 9.26 11.36 -3.69
CA GLN A 363 8.05 12.11 -3.36
C GLN A 363 8.41 13.37 -2.59
N LEU A 364 7.74 14.46 -2.90
CA LEU A 364 7.68 15.68 -2.11
C LEU A 364 6.23 15.93 -1.74
N LEU A 365 5.94 16.05 -0.46
CA LEU A 365 4.62 16.43 0.04
C LEU A 365 4.72 17.78 0.74
N LEU A 366 3.79 18.67 0.45
CA LEU A 366 3.60 19.96 1.08
C LEU A 366 2.21 19.97 1.74
N ASP A 367 2.17 20.20 3.04
CA ASP A 367 0.94 20.37 3.82
C ASP A 367 0.69 21.88 3.99
N GLU A 368 1.57 22.59 4.67
CA GLU A 368 1.64 24.04 4.70
C GLU A 368 3.06 24.53 4.43
N PHE A 369 3.20 25.67 3.75
CA PHE A 369 4.52 26.13 3.35
C PHE A 369 4.58 27.65 3.20
N THR A 370 5.55 28.26 3.88
CA THR A 370 5.86 29.69 3.79
C THR A 370 7.33 29.86 3.42
N SER A 371 7.60 30.16 2.16
CA SER A 371 8.97 30.27 1.62
C SER A 371 9.84 31.30 2.35
N LYS A 372 9.27 32.42 2.76
CA LYS A 372 9.96 33.47 3.53
C LYS A 372 10.52 32.91 4.83
N GLU A 373 9.73 32.16 5.59
CA GLU A 373 10.12 31.59 6.86
C GLU A 373 11.11 30.42 6.71
N LEU A 374 11.01 29.68 5.58
CA LEU A 374 11.99 28.64 5.28
C LEU A 374 13.38 29.24 5.01
N ILE A 375 13.43 30.31 4.20
CA ILE A 375 14.68 31.01 3.87
C ILE A 375 15.28 31.67 5.13
N ALA A 376 14.45 32.19 6.03
CA ALA A 376 14.89 32.77 7.29
C ALA A 376 15.53 31.73 8.23
N GLY A 377 15.28 30.43 8.03
CA GLY A 377 15.91 29.35 8.82
C GLY A 377 15.56 29.36 10.30
N ASN A 378 14.46 30.02 10.68
CA ASN A 378 14.05 30.27 12.08
C ASN A 378 13.26 29.12 12.72
N GLY A 379 13.09 28.01 11.98
CA GLY A 379 12.33 26.84 12.46
C GLY A 379 10.84 27.12 12.61
N TYR A 380 10.24 27.83 11.66
CA TYR A 380 8.80 28.10 11.67
C TYR A 380 7.99 26.79 11.58
N TRP A 381 7.04 26.63 12.50
CA TRP A 381 6.29 25.37 12.69
C TRP A 381 5.43 25.00 11.46
N ALA A 382 4.82 25.99 10.81
CA ALA A 382 3.89 25.76 9.69
C ALA A 382 4.61 25.45 8.35
N ASN A 383 5.94 25.37 8.32
CA ASN A 383 6.64 24.77 7.21
C ASN A 383 6.57 23.24 7.34
N LYS A 384 5.39 22.69 7.03
CA LYS A 384 5.03 21.27 7.12
C LYS A 384 5.24 20.61 5.76
N PHE A 385 6.25 19.75 5.67
CA PHE A 385 6.56 19.02 4.43
C PHE A 385 7.23 17.67 4.72
N ALA A 386 7.18 16.81 3.71
CA ALA A 386 7.84 15.51 3.73
C ALA A 386 8.57 15.24 2.42
N ILE A 387 9.71 14.55 2.50
CA ILE A 387 10.57 14.21 1.36
C ILE A 387 10.91 12.72 1.43
N GLN A 388 10.77 12.03 0.29
CA GLN A 388 11.24 10.68 0.06
C GLN A 388 12.15 10.67 -1.15
N VAL A 389 13.27 9.95 -1.04
CA VAL A 389 14.16 9.64 -2.16
C VAL A 389 14.59 8.20 -2.02
N GLY A 390 14.55 7.45 -3.12
CA GLY A 390 14.98 6.06 -3.13
C GLY A 390 15.50 5.61 -4.48
N GLY A 391 16.10 4.42 -4.47
CA GLY A 391 16.61 3.79 -5.67
C GLY A 391 16.59 2.27 -5.57
N LYS A 392 16.51 1.62 -6.74
CA LYS A 392 16.55 0.18 -6.91
C LYS A 392 17.68 -0.16 -7.89
N TYR A 393 18.42 -1.20 -7.58
CA TYR A 393 19.49 -1.72 -8.42
C TYR A 393 19.25 -3.21 -8.68
N PHE A 394 18.79 -3.53 -9.88
CA PHE A 394 18.45 -4.88 -10.31
C PHE A 394 19.68 -5.58 -10.91
N ASP A 395 19.86 -6.87 -10.62
CA ASP A 395 21.08 -7.64 -10.92
C ASP A 395 22.34 -6.93 -10.40
N ALA A 396 22.30 -6.51 -9.15
CA ALA A 396 23.35 -5.72 -8.53
C ALA A 396 24.72 -6.41 -8.64
N PHE A 397 25.73 -5.61 -8.97
CA PHE A 397 27.11 -6.10 -9.14
C PHE A 397 27.24 -7.26 -10.15
N THR A 398 26.37 -7.31 -11.15
CA THR A 398 26.26 -8.38 -12.17
C THR A 398 25.79 -9.73 -11.64
N VAL A 399 25.43 -9.83 -10.36
CA VAL A 399 24.85 -11.04 -9.75
C VAL A 399 23.39 -11.15 -10.17
N LYS A 400 23.06 -12.18 -10.94
CA LYS A 400 21.70 -12.41 -11.45
C LYS A 400 20.70 -12.58 -10.30
N ASN A 401 19.56 -11.86 -10.40
CA ASN A 401 18.47 -11.92 -9.43
C ASN A 401 18.87 -11.49 -7.99
N LEU A 402 19.96 -10.73 -7.85
CA LEU A 402 20.29 -9.97 -6.66
C LEU A 402 19.83 -8.53 -6.87
N ASP A 403 18.85 -8.09 -6.11
CA ASP A 403 18.25 -6.77 -6.22
C ASP A 403 18.41 -6.00 -4.91
N LEU A 404 18.86 -4.76 -5.01
CA LEU A 404 19.03 -3.86 -3.88
C LEU A 404 18.01 -2.72 -3.97
N GLN A 405 17.49 -2.28 -2.85
CA GLN A 405 16.65 -1.10 -2.74
C GLN A 405 17.07 -0.28 -1.51
N GLY A 406 17.25 1.01 -1.69
CA GLY A 406 17.49 1.95 -0.60
C GLY A 406 16.48 3.10 -0.64
N GLU A 407 16.07 3.60 0.53
CA GLU A 407 15.09 4.67 0.65
C GLU A 407 15.37 5.53 1.88
N ILE A 408 15.18 6.83 1.73
CA ILE A 408 15.27 7.82 2.81
C ILE A 408 13.93 8.55 2.86
N ASN A 409 13.35 8.66 4.06
CA ASN A 409 12.12 9.38 4.35
C ASN A 409 12.38 10.43 5.44
N ILE A 410 11.98 11.66 5.19
CA ILE A 410 12.08 12.77 6.12
C ILE A 410 10.72 13.44 6.21
N VAL A 411 10.17 13.56 7.41
CA VAL A 411 8.90 14.23 7.67
C VAL A 411 9.07 15.23 8.80
N ARG A 412 8.76 16.49 8.54
CA ARG A 412 8.83 17.55 9.54
C ARG A 412 7.75 17.40 10.62
N PRO A 413 8.00 17.97 11.84
CA PRO A 413 6.97 18.06 12.87
C PRO A 413 5.70 18.74 12.35
N TYR A 414 4.57 18.36 12.90
CA TYR A 414 3.22 18.85 12.58
C TYR A 414 2.72 18.55 11.16
N THR A 415 3.53 17.95 10.27
CA THR A 415 3.04 17.46 8.98
C THR A 415 1.93 16.43 9.21
N TYR A 416 0.85 16.48 8.43
CA TYR A 416 -0.35 15.65 8.55
C TYR A 416 -1.30 16.03 9.69
N THR A 417 -0.98 17.03 10.50
CA THR A 417 -1.87 17.51 11.58
C THR A 417 -2.76 18.65 11.11
N HIS A 418 -3.86 18.85 11.81
CA HIS A 418 -4.80 19.94 11.54
C HIS A 418 -5.29 20.55 12.87
N PHE A 419 -5.80 21.80 12.86
CA PHE A 419 -6.40 22.43 14.05
C PHE A 419 -7.68 21.68 14.49
N ASP A 420 -8.46 21.20 13.53
CA ASP A 420 -9.49 20.21 13.79
C ASP A 420 -8.87 18.82 13.72
N SER A 421 -8.68 18.16 14.87
CA SER A 421 -8.06 16.84 14.94
C SER A 421 -8.87 15.75 14.24
N THR A 422 -10.13 15.97 13.91
CA THR A 422 -10.91 15.04 13.07
C THR A 422 -10.41 15.04 11.63
N ALA A 423 -10.00 16.20 11.10
CA ALA A 423 -9.49 16.36 9.75
C ALA A 423 -7.99 16.04 9.60
N ASN A 424 -7.33 15.47 10.60
CA ASN A 424 -5.95 14.99 10.48
C ASN A 424 -5.82 13.84 9.47
N TYR A 425 -4.58 13.59 8.99
CA TYR A 425 -4.30 12.61 7.93
C TYR A 425 -4.19 11.17 8.46
N THR A 426 -5.30 10.66 9.02
CA THR A 426 -5.38 9.37 9.72
C THR A 426 -6.66 8.61 9.39
N HIS A 427 -6.66 7.30 9.68
CA HIS A 427 -7.82 6.42 9.55
C HIS A 427 -7.72 5.28 10.56
N TYR A 428 -8.80 5.00 11.34
CA TYR A 428 -8.82 3.98 12.39
C TYR A 428 -7.59 4.03 13.30
N ASN A 429 -7.29 5.20 13.89
CA ASN A 429 -6.16 5.43 14.78
C ASN A 429 -4.78 5.15 14.17
N GLN A 430 -4.66 5.18 12.85
CA GLN A 430 -3.44 4.90 12.10
C GLN A 430 -3.15 5.98 11.08
N PRO A 431 -1.86 6.32 10.83
CA PRO A 431 -1.49 7.22 9.75
C PRO A 431 -1.92 6.70 8.38
N LEU A 432 -2.45 7.58 7.51
CA LEU A 432 -2.77 7.27 6.12
C LEU A 432 -1.52 7.21 5.22
N ALA A 433 -0.48 7.96 5.57
CA ALA A 433 0.78 8.00 4.83
C ALA A 433 1.84 7.12 5.51
N HIS A 434 2.93 7.73 5.97
CA HIS A 434 4.05 7.01 6.58
C HIS A 434 3.70 6.49 7.99
N PRO A 435 4.02 5.22 8.33
CA PRO A 435 3.69 4.63 9.63
C PRO A 435 4.19 5.41 10.84
N LEU A 436 5.33 6.07 10.73
CA LEU A 436 5.92 6.87 11.81
C LEU A 436 5.21 8.22 12.03
N GLY A 437 4.25 8.63 11.18
CA GLY A 437 3.57 9.91 11.29
C GLY A 437 4.48 11.10 10.94
N ALA A 438 4.90 11.89 11.92
CA ALA A 438 5.71 13.10 11.71
C ALA A 438 6.92 13.17 12.65
N SER A 439 7.77 14.21 12.47
CA SER A 439 8.98 14.49 13.28
C SER A 439 10.01 13.37 13.22
N PHE A 440 10.38 12.89 12.03
CA PHE A 440 11.35 11.79 11.89
C PHE A 440 12.23 11.93 10.64
N ALA A 441 13.35 11.19 10.69
CA ALA A 441 14.18 10.83 9.54
C ALA A 441 14.45 9.33 9.59
N GLU A 442 14.13 8.61 8.51
CA GLU A 442 14.23 7.16 8.36
C GLU A 442 15.13 6.81 7.17
N VAL A 443 15.92 5.75 7.31
CA VAL A 443 16.66 5.10 6.23
C VAL A 443 16.24 3.64 6.19
N LEU A 444 15.88 3.15 5.02
CA LEU A 444 15.52 1.77 4.74
C LEU A 444 16.45 1.15 3.71
N GLY A 445 16.77 -0.12 3.88
CA GLY A 445 17.48 -0.91 2.90
C GLY A 445 16.86 -2.30 2.75
N VAL A 446 16.72 -2.77 1.52
CA VAL A 446 16.25 -4.12 1.23
C VAL A 446 17.17 -4.79 0.23
N VAL A 447 17.62 -5.98 0.57
CA VAL A 447 18.33 -6.90 -0.32
C VAL A 447 17.38 -8.05 -0.63
N ARG A 448 17.11 -8.28 -1.91
CA ARG A 448 16.33 -9.44 -2.39
C ARG A 448 17.24 -10.29 -3.25
N TYR A 449 17.28 -11.56 -2.95
CA TYR A 449 18.08 -12.51 -3.73
C TYR A 449 17.28 -13.79 -4.00
N GLN A 450 17.18 -14.14 -5.28
CA GLN A 450 16.52 -15.36 -5.72
C GLN A 450 17.56 -16.25 -6.43
N PRO A 451 18.29 -17.11 -5.68
CA PRO A 451 19.34 -17.96 -6.25
C PRO A 451 18.80 -19.07 -7.13
N VAL A 452 17.61 -19.57 -6.82
CA VAL A 452 16.86 -20.57 -7.59
C VAL A 452 15.39 -20.17 -7.65
N LYS A 453 14.65 -20.69 -8.61
CA LYS A 453 13.26 -20.29 -8.92
C LYS A 453 12.31 -20.30 -7.73
N ASN A 454 12.54 -21.17 -6.74
CA ASN A 454 11.62 -21.40 -5.62
C ASN A 454 12.14 -20.83 -4.29
N LEU A 455 13.35 -20.26 -4.23
CA LEU A 455 13.93 -19.74 -2.99
C LEU A 455 14.09 -18.23 -3.07
N PHE A 456 13.41 -17.53 -2.16
CA PHE A 456 13.45 -16.08 -2.01
C PHE A 456 14.13 -15.73 -0.68
N ILE A 457 15.18 -14.95 -0.74
CA ILE A 457 15.93 -14.46 0.41
C ILE A 457 15.73 -12.96 0.47
N THR A 458 15.21 -12.45 1.58
CA THR A 458 15.01 -11.01 1.79
C THR A 458 15.68 -10.59 3.08
N LEU A 459 16.58 -9.61 3.00
CA LEU A 459 17.15 -8.93 4.16
C LEU A 459 16.66 -7.48 4.12
N LYS A 460 15.96 -7.04 5.17
CA LYS A 460 15.47 -5.67 5.33
C LYS A 460 16.13 -5.03 6.54
N GLY A 461 16.68 -3.85 6.37
CA GLY A 461 17.21 -3.02 7.44
C GLY A 461 16.46 -1.71 7.54
N MET A 462 16.23 -1.22 8.76
CA MET A 462 15.59 0.07 9.03
C MET A 462 16.34 0.77 10.17
N TYR A 463 16.58 2.06 9.99
CA TYR A 463 17.05 2.93 11.05
C TYR A 463 16.31 4.25 11.00
N TYR A 464 15.78 4.71 12.14
CA TYR A 464 15.18 6.04 12.22
C TYR A 464 15.51 6.77 13.52
N ASN A 465 15.48 8.11 13.42
CA ASN A 465 15.37 9.02 14.53
C ASN A 465 13.99 9.67 14.48
N LYS A 466 13.29 9.72 15.62
CA LYS A 466 11.96 10.34 15.72
C LYS A 466 11.87 11.20 16.97
N GLY A 467 11.21 12.36 16.87
CA GLY A 467 10.80 13.15 18.01
C GLY A 467 9.44 12.66 18.54
N VAL A 468 9.37 12.37 19.82
CA VAL A 468 8.12 11.96 20.48
C VAL A 468 7.66 13.00 21.49
N ASP A 469 6.35 13.12 21.59
CA ASP A 469 5.69 14.00 22.55
C ASP A 469 5.81 13.40 23.96
N THR A 470 6.14 14.23 24.93
CA THR A 470 6.27 13.81 26.34
C THR A 470 5.72 14.90 27.27
N GLY A 471 5.34 14.49 28.49
CA GLY A 471 4.84 15.43 29.49
C GLY A 471 3.58 16.21 29.11
N GLY A 472 2.77 15.65 28.21
CA GLY A 472 1.56 16.31 27.70
C GLY A 472 1.81 17.38 26.62
N VAL A 473 3.08 17.75 26.35
CA VAL A 473 3.43 18.79 25.37
C VAL A 473 3.37 18.25 23.95
N ASN A 474 2.78 19.01 23.03
CA ASN A 474 2.71 18.69 21.61
C ASN A 474 3.95 19.23 20.87
N TYR A 475 4.89 18.34 20.57
CA TYR A 475 6.08 18.68 19.79
C TYR A 475 5.92 18.38 18.28
N GLY A 476 4.73 17.93 17.85
CA GLY A 476 4.40 17.65 16.46
C GLY A 476 4.84 16.26 15.96
N GLY A 477 5.19 15.35 16.87
CA GLY A 477 5.46 13.95 16.54
C GLY A 477 4.21 13.09 16.49
N ASN A 478 3.17 13.47 17.22
CA ASN A 478 1.88 12.81 17.25
C ASN A 478 0.87 13.52 16.33
N ILE A 479 0.57 12.90 15.19
CA ILE A 479 -0.30 13.48 14.16
C ILE A 479 -1.79 13.48 14.54
N PHE A 480 -2.17 12.88 15.67
CA PHE A 480 -3.54 12.87 16.18
C PHE A 480 -3.89 14.11 17.01
N LYS A 481 -2.89 14.93 17.36
CA LYS A 481 -3.08 16.15 18.13
C LYS A 481 -3.36 17.35 17.24
N ASP A 482 -4.21 18.24 17.76
CA ASP A 482 -4.40 19.59 17.23
C ASP A 482 -3.09 20.37 17.29
N TYR A 483 -2.66 20.95 16.16
CA TYR A 483 -1.41 21.70 16.10
C TYR A 483 -1.45 23.02 16.86
N ASP A 484 -2.61 23.56 17.21
CA ASP A 484 -2.74 24.78 18.02
C ASP A 484 -2.33 24.57 19.48
N THR A 485 -2.20 23.31 19.91
CA THR A 485 -1.65 22.94 21.23
C THR A 485 -0.10 22.95 21.26
N ARG A 486 0.57 23.42 20.20
CA ARG A 486 2.04 23.53 20.12
C ARG A 486 2.58 24.54 21.14
N PRO A 487 3.79 24.30 21.71
CA PRO A 487 4.38 25.22 22.70
C PRO A 487 4.97 26.49 22.09
N SER A 488 5.35 26.47 20.79
CA SER A 488 6.01 27.60 20.12
C SER A 488 5.73 27.61 18.63
N GLY A 489 5.73 28.82 18.03
CA GLY A 489 5.64 29.01 16.59
C GLY A 489 6.98 28.91 15.85
N TYR A 490 8.10 28.98 16.56
CA TYR A 490 9.45 29.03 16.01
C TYR A 490 10.40 28.09 16.76
N GLY A 491 11.61 27.88 16.21
CA GLY A 491 12.62 27.01 16.79
C GLY A 491 12.33 25.50 16.65
N VAL A 492 11.35 25.12 15.83
CA VAL A 492 10.99 23.72 15.61
C VAL A 492 12.07 23.03 14.77
N LYS A 493 12.71 22.02 15.36
CA LYS A 493 13.75 21.19 14.72
C LYS A 493 13.10 20.04 13.96
N LEU A 494 13.84 19.39 13.05
CA LEU A 494 13.35 18.21 12.33
C LEU A 494 12.95 17.07 13.29
N ILE A 495 13.79 16.77 14.25
CA ILE A 495 13.49 15.86 15.36
C ILE A 495 13.14 16.73 16.57
N ASN A 496 11.86 16.89 16.82
CA ASN A 496 11.34 17.81 17.84
C ASN A 496 10.71 17.03 19.01
N GLY A 497 10.95 17.45 20.24
CA GLY A 497 10.58 16.70 21.45
C GLY A 497 11.68 15.76 21.93
N VAL A 498 11.32 14.69 22.63
CA VAL A 498 12.27 13.66 23.08
C VAL A 498 12.65 12.78 21.91
N LYS A 499 13.94 12.73 21.62
CA LYS A 499 14.45 11.92 20.51
C LYS A 499 14.49 10.44 20.88
N VAL A 500 13.94 9.62 20.00
CA VAL A 500 14.07 8.18 20.03
C VAL A 500 14.79 7.70 18.79
N GLN A 501 15.50 6.59 18.92
CA GLN A 501 16.23 5.92 17.85
C GLN A 501 15.77 4.48 17.76
N CYS A 502 15.52 3.98 16.56
CA CYS A 502 15.21 2.59 16.33
C CYS A 502 16.11 2.03 15.23
N ALA A 503 16.69 0.87 15.48
CA ALA A 503 17.39 0.06 14.50
C ALA A 503 16.72 -1.31 14.44
N MET A 504 16.41 -1.78 13.23
CA MET A 504 15.77 -3.08 13.01
C MET A 504 16.38 -3.78 11.81
N VAL A 505 16.57 -5.09 11.94
CA VAL A 505 17.00 -5.97 10.85
C VAL A 505 16.06 -7.18 10.81
N ASN A 506 15.57 -7.51 9.62
CA ASN A 506 14.71 -8.67 9.36
C ASN A 506 15.30 -9.51 8.22
N LEU A 507 15.68 -10.75 8.52
CA LEU A 507 16.08 -11.74 7.53
C LEU A 507 14.92 -12.71 7.33
N ASN A 508 14.52 -12.93 6.08
CA ASN A 508 13.50 -13.91 5.71
C ASN A 508 13.99 -14.83 4.59
N LEU A 509 13.71 -16.09 4.72
CA LEU A 509 13.87 -17.14 3.73
C LEU A 509 12.49 -17.71 3.41
N SER A 510 12.04 -17.59 2.17
CA SER A 510 10.75 -18.15 1.71
C SER A 510 11.03 -19.18 0.62
N TYR A 511 10.57 -20.41 0.84
CA TYR A 511 10.68 -21.48 -0.15
C TYR A 511 9.28 -21.82 -0.69
N GLU A 512 9.08 -21.63 -2.00
CA GLU A 512 7.86 -21.98 -2.69
C GLU A 512 7.84 -23.48 -3.06
N LEU A 513 7.05 -24.26 -2.34
CA LEU A 513 6.92 -25.70 -2.57
C LEU A 513 6.11 -25.99 -3.84
N ARG A 514 5.02 -25.28 -4.00
CA ARG A 514 4.14 -25.24 -5.18
C ARG A 514 3.63 -23.81 -5.34
N GLU A 515 3.00 -23.53 -6.46
CA GLU A 515 2.40 -22.23 -6.76
C GLU A 515 1.60 -21.70 -5.55
N ASN A 516 1.98 -20.54 -5.03
CA ASN A 516 1.38 -19.87 -3.87
C ASN A 516 1.41 -20.64 -2.53
N ILE A 517 2.20 -21.71 -2.41
CA ILE A 517 2.44 -22.43 -1.14
C ILE A 517 3.88 -22.20 -0.70
N PHE A 518 4.08 -21.44 0.35
CA PHE A 518 5.40 -21.07 0.85
C PHE A 518 5.66 -21.61 2.24
N PHE A 519 6.90 -21.99 2.49
CA PHE A 519 7.47 -22.15 3.83
C PHE A 519 8.39 -20.97 4.09
N ASP A 520 8.14 -20.29 5.20
CA ASP A 520 8.90 -19.12 5.63
C ASP A 520 9.71 -19.48 6.88
N LEU A 521 10.95 -18.97 6.94
CA LEU A 521 11.82 -19.01 8.09
C LEU A 521 12.52 -17.66 8.20
N GLY A 522 12.59 -17.08 9.38
CA GLY A 522 13.24 -15.79 9.53
C GLY A 522 13.59 -15.42 10.96
N ALA A 523 14.30 -14.30 11.04
CA ALA A 523 14.77 -13.69 12.27
C ALA A 523 14.62 -12.18 12.23
N VAL A 524 14.21 -11.60 13.34
CA VAL A 524 14.10 -10.15 13.51
C VAL A 524 14.87 -9.74 14.76
N HIS A 525 15.66 -8.69 14.61
CA HIS A 525 16.31 -8.02 15.73
C HIS A 525 15.98 -6.53 15.68
N ARG A 526 15.43 -5.99 16.77
CA ARG A 526 15.02 -4.59 16.93
C ARG A 526 15.58 -4.01 18.22
N ARG A 527 16.17 -2.82 18.13
CA ARG A 527 16.62 -2.04 19.27
C ARG A 527 16.01 -0.65 19.22
N TYR A 528 15.34 -0.25 20.30
CA TYR A 528 14.66 1.04 20.45
C TYR A 528 15.19 1.76 21.70
N VAL A 529 15.64 3.00 21.54
CA VAL A 529 16.35 3.75 22.59
C VAL A 529 15.81 5.16 22.72
N TYR A 530 15.55 5.58 23.93
CA TYR A 530 15.29 6.99 24.27
C TYR A 530 16.62 7.68 24.55
N GLU A 531 16.93 8.79 23.85
CA GLU A 531 18.23 9.48 23.95
C GLU A 531 18.51 10.03 25.36
N THR A 532 17.48 10.43 26.07
CA THR A 532 17.60 11.02 27.41
C THR A 532 17.90 10.02 28.53
N GLY A 533 17.95 8.72 28.22
CA GLY A 533 18.07 7.67 29.23
C GLY A 533 16.88 7.57 30.19
N VAL A 534 15.77 8.27 29.89
CA VAL A 534 14.55 8.30 30.71
C VAL A 534 13.95 6.90 30.86
N LEU A 535 14.06 6.09 29.82
CA LEU A 535 13.61 4.70 29.80
C LEU A 535 14.76 3.79 29.31
N PRO A 536 14.84 2.55 29.82
CA PRO A 536 15.83 1.59 29.34
C PRO A 536 15.62 1.26 27.85
N ALA A 537 16.71 0.94 27.16
CA ALA A 537 16.64 0.47 25.79
C ALA A 537 15.78 -0.80 25.70
N GLN A 538 14.85 -0.81 24.76
CA GLN A 538 14.03 -1.98 24.46
C GLN A 538 14.67 -2.77 23.33
N THR A 539 15.06 -4.01 23.60
CA THR A 539 15.62 -4.92 22.59
C THR A 539 14.67 -6.10 22.42
N THR A 540 14.24 -6.31 21.18
CA THR A 540 13.38 -7.44 20.81
C THR A 540 14.09 -8.29 19.77
N THR A 541 14.24 -9.57 20.04
CA THR A 541 14.75 -10.55 19.08
C THR A 541 13.78 -11.71 19.02
N PHE A 542 13.34 -12.05 17.84
CA PHE A 542 12.50 -13.23 17.63
C PHE A 542 12.85 -13.98 16.35
N LEU A 543 12.67 -15.30 16.41
CA LEU A 543 12.72 -16.20 15.29
C LEU A 543 11.30 -16.58 14.90
N TYR A 544 11.05 -16.82 13.63
CA TYR A 544 9.76 -17.30 13.18
C TYR A 544 9.90 -18.35 12.08
N GLY A 545 8.92 -19.23 12.01
CA GLY A 545 8.82 -20.21 10.93
C GLY A 545 7.38 -20.67 10.75
N GLY A 546 7.01 -21.03 9.53
CA GLY A 546 5.66 -21.45 9.24
C GLY A 546 5.38 -21.63 7.76
N PHE A 547 4.11 -21.75 7.44
CA PHE A 547 3.67 -21.84 6.05
C PHE A 547 2.56 -20.84 5.74
N ARG A 548 2.43 -20.51 4.48
CA ARG A 548 1.34 -19.69 3.94
C ARG A 548 0.88 -20.19 2.56
N LEU A 549 -0.41 -20.09 2.35
CA LEU A 549 -1.09 -20.42 1.11
C LEU A 549 -1.94 -19.22 0.68
N ASN A 550 -1.69 -18.70 -0.53
CA ASN A 550 -2.43 -17.59 -1.15
C ASN A 550 -2.53 -16.32 -0.28
N PHE A 551 -1.58 -16.08 0.60
CA PHE A 551 -1.57 -14.91 1.48
C PHE A 551 -0.17 -14.35 1.66
N ASN A 552 -0.10 -13.05 1.94
CA ASN A 552 1.17 -12.38 2.23
C ASN A 552 1.63 -12.69 3.64
N ARG A 553 2.97 -12.70 3.83
CA ARG A 553 3.55 -12.84 5.15
C ARG A 553 3.17 -11.65 6.02
N ARG A 554 2.83 -11.90 7.29
CA ARG A 554 2.65 -10.86 8.29
C ARG A 554 4.03 -10.27 8.65
N GLU A 555 4.20 -8.97 8.47
CA GLU A 555 5.41 -8.24 8.85
C GLU A 555 5.09 -7.21 9.93
N TYR A 556 6.06 -6.96 10.83
CA TYR A 556 5.95 -6.00 11.92
C TYR A 556 7.08 -4.95 11.84
N ASP A 557 7.36 -4.45 10.65
CA ASP A 557 8.45 -3.54 10.33
C ASP A 557 8.00 -2.08 10.16
N PHE A 558 6.98 -1.70 10.88
CA PHE A 558 6.33 -0.40 10.68
C PHE A 558 6.92 0.70 11.58
N PHE A 559 7.44 0.35 12.75
CA PHE A 559 7.85 1.30 13.79
C PHE A 559 8.92 0.74 14.74
#